data_419e4042497f8274fb746d2f58e9b68f
#
_entry.id   419e4042497f8274fb746d2f58e9b68f
#
_cell.length_a   1.000
_cell.length_b   1.000
_cell.length_c   1.000
_cell.angle_alpha   90.00
_cell.angle_beta   90.00
_cell.angle_gamma   90.00
#
_symmetry.space_group_name_H-M   'P 1'
#
loop_
_entity.id
_entity.type
_entity.pdbx_description
1 polymer ?
#
loop_
_entity_poly.entity_id
_entity_poly.type
_entity_poly.pdbx_seq_one_letter_code
_entity_poly.pdbx_strand_id
1 'polypeptide(L)'
;MIELEKKESIYHLSMNAGENRWNTTFVRQFAEALDEIEKDEGPGALVTSSKDPKFFSNGLDLDWMQKPEDYPESGDREVFGEEFMYLMGRIITLPIPSICVVNGHAFGAGFMLALSHDIRLMREDRGFLCANEMQLGFKIPRPELALFRHKIPANSFFETVQLSKRWTGEAAFAAGIVQGKGSFEELPKIAIKKAEEMAPLAKDRKHYAAQKEMLYGENAAINLNHGPAHMLKNSKEFEV
;
A
#
# COMPACT_ATOMS: atom_id res chain seq x y z
N MET A 1 -0.19 -17.22 2.97
CA MET A 1 0.57 -15.97 3.14
C MET A 1 -0.35 -14.76 3.22
N ILE A 2 -1.36 -14.66 2.35
CA ILE A 2 -2.45 -13.69 2.47
C ILE A 2 -3.70 -14.40 3.01
N GLU A 3 -4.33 -13.81 3.99
CA GLU A 3 -5.57 -14.30 4.58
C GLU A 3 -6.63 -13.21 4.46
N LEU A 4 -7.76 -13.51 3.83
CA LEU A 4 -8.88 -12.61 3.68
C LEU A 4 -10.08 -13.15 4.47
N GLU A 5 -10.61 -12.34 5.37
CA GLU A 5 -11.84 -12.61 6.12
C GLU A 5 -12.81 -11.46 5.90
N LYS A 6 -14.10 -11.77 5.70
CA LYS A 6 -15.17 -10.78 5.67
C LYS A 6 -16.03 -10.93 6.94
N LYS A 7 -16.18 -9.82 7.67
CA LYS A 7 -17.11 -9.70 8.82
C LYS A 7 -18.03 -8.52 8.54
N GLU A 8 -19.32 -8.83 8.33
CA GLU A 8 -20.32 -7.85 7.92
C GLU A 8 -19.89 -7.12 6.63
N SER A 9 -19.63 -5.81 6.70
CA SER A 9 -19.16 -4.98 5.59
C SER A 9 -17.63 -4.77 5.60
N ILE A 10 -16.89 -5.37 6.53
CA ILE A 10 -15.45 -5.16 6.66
C ILE A 10 -14.67 -6.37 6.15
N TYR A 11 -13.76 -6.12 5.21
CA TYR A 11 -12.76 -7.07 4.74
C TYR A 11 -11.47 -6.90 5.54
N HIS A 12 -11.03 -7.98 6.17
CA HIS A 12 -9.76 -8.04 6.88
C HIS A 12 -8.75 -8.81 6.05
N LEU A 13 -7.77 -8.12 5.50
CA LEU A 13 -6.67 -8.72 4.78
C LEU A 13 -5.45 -8.75 5.70
N SER A 14 -5.00 -9.94 6.06
CA SER A 14 -3.84 -10.15 6.92
C SER A 14 -2.68 -10.73 6.14
N MET A 15 -1.54 -10.06 6.16
CA MET A 15 -0.27 -10.57 5.64
C MET A 15 0.40 -11.45 6.68
N ASN A 16 0.70 -12.70 6.34
CA ASN A 16 1.27 -13.71 7.21
C ASN A 16 2.39 -14.50 6.50
N ALA A 17 3.46 -13.80 6.13
CA ALA A 17 4.64 -14.38 5.46
C ALA A 17 5.95 -13.90 6.12
N GLY A 18 6.02 -14.02 7.47
CA GLY A 18 7.16 -13.49 8.23
C GLY A 18 7.32 -11.99 8.00
N GLU A 19 8.45 -11.56 7.43
CA GLU A 19 8.71 -10.14 7.17
C GLU A 19 7.84 -9.54 6.03
N ASN A 20 6.93 -10.31 5.43
CA ASN A 20 6.07 -9.90 4.31
C ASN A 20 6.87 -9.23 3.18
N ARG A 21 7.91 -9.94 2.71
CA ARG A 21 8.74 -9.52 1.59
C ARG A 21 8.05 -9.80 0.27
N TRP A 22 8.16 -8.85 -0.67
CA TRP A 22 7.48 -8.90 -1.95
C TRP A 22 8.26 -9.71 -2.99
N ASN A 23 7.58 -10.71 -3.53
CA ASN A 23 7.92 -11.46 -4.72
C ASN A 23 6.65 -11.70 -5.56
N THR A 24 6.77 -12.25 -6.74
CA THR A 24 5.62 -12.44 -7.65
C THR A 24 4.51 -13.30 -7.04
N THR A 25 4.86 -14.33 -6.28
CA THR A 25 3.87 -15.19 -5.60
C THR A 25 3.06 -14.37 -4.58
N PHE A 26 3.72 -13.51 -3.80
CA PHE A 26 3.05 -12.68 -2.79
C PHE A 26 2.15 -11.62 -3.45
N VAL A 27 2.61 -11.02 -4.58
CA VAL A 27 1.81 -10.09 -5.39
C VAL A 27 0.53 -10.76 -5.88
N ARG A 28 0.63 -11.94 -6.46
CA ARG A 28 -0.51 -12.69 -7.03
C ARG A 28 -1.52 -13.11 -5.97
N GLN A 29 -1.06 -13.58 -4.81
CA GLN A 29 -1.97 -13.89 -3.68
C GLN A 29 -2.70 -12.66 -3.15
N PHE A 30 -2.04 -11.51 -3.11
CA PHE A 30 -2.69 -10.26 -2.72
C PHE A 30 -3.72 -9.84 -3.78
N ALA A 31 -3.40 -9.98 -5.07
CA ALA A 31 -4.29 -9.69 -6.18
C ALA A 31 -5.55 -10.58 -6.17
N GLU A 32 -5.41 -11.88 -5.88
CA GLU A 32 -6.54 -12.80 -5.71
C GLU A 32 -7.49 -12.34 -4.60
N ALA A 33 -6.96 -11.87 -3.47
CA ALA A 33 -7.79 -11.32 -2.40
C ALA A 33 -8.53 -10.04 -2.82
N LEU A 34 -7.90 -9.18 -3.64
CA LEU A 34 -8.60 -8.02 -4.21
C LEU A 34 -9.69 -8.43 -5.20
N ASP A 35 -9.46 -9.49 -6.01
CA ASP A 35 -10.47 -10.02 -6.93
C ASP A 35 -11.74 -10.46 -6.20
N GLU A 36 -11.62 -11.07 -5.02
CA GLU A 36 -12.77 -11.43 -4.18
C GLU A 36 -13.50 -10.19 -3.67
N ILE A 37 -12.78 -9.16 -3.22
CA ILE A 37 -13.38 -7.91 -2.75
C ILE A 37 -14.10 -7.17 -3.88
N GLU A 38 -13.49 -7.11 -5.07
CA GLU A 38 -14.04 -6.39 -6.22
C GLU A 38 -15.27 -7.07 -6.84
N LYS A 39 -15.38 -8.39 -6.74
CA LYS A 39 -16.57 -9.16 -7.19
C LYS A 39 -17.78 -8.97 -6.30
N ASP A 40 -17.59 -8.55 -5.07
CA ASP A 40 -18.69 -8.37 -4.12
C ASP A 40 -19.39 -7.03 -4.33
N GLU A 41 -20.62 -6.93 -3.83
CA GLU A 41 -21.48 -5.76 -3.99
C GLU A 41 -21.86 -5.14 -2.64
N GLY A 42 -22.41 -3.92 -2.69
CA GLY A 42 -22.86 -3.19 -1.52
C GLY A 42 -21.74 -2.55 -0.69
N PRO A 43 -22.10 -2.01 0.49
CA PRO A 43 -21.16 -1.29 1.35
C PRO A 43 -20.00 -2.16 1.77
N GLY A 44 -18.81 -1.58 1.83
CA GLY A 44 -17.62 -2.29 2.29
C GLY A 44 -16.46 -1.35 2.62
N ALA A 45 -15.53 -1.84 3.42
CA ALA A 45 -14.22 -1.22 3.65
C ALA A 45 -13.16 -2.30 3.85
N LEU A 46 -11.96 -2.04 3.37
CA LEU A 46 -10.80 -2.92 3.52
C LEU A 46 -9.92 -2.45 4.69
N VAL A 47 -9.53 -3.38 5.54
CA VAL A 47 -8.47 -3.20 6.55
C VAL A 47 -7.33 -4.16 6.23
N THR A 48 -6.15 -3.62 5.92
CA THR A 48 -4.93 -4.39 5.66
C THR A 48 -3.99 -4.30 6.85
N SER A 49 -3.49 -5.44 7.34
CA SER A 49 -2.57 -5.52 8.47
C SER A 49 -1.53 -6.63 8.28
N SER A 50 -0.53 -6.68 9.16
CA SER A 50 0.44 -7.78 9.23
C SER A 50 0.26 -8.57 10.52
N LYS A 51 0.45 -9.89 10.47
CA LYS A 51 0.53 -10.75 11.65
C LYS A 51 1.91 -10.73 12.31
N ASP A 52 2.94 -10.28 11.60
CA ASP A 52 4.26 -10.11 12.19
C ASP A 52 4.30 -8.87 13.11
N PRO A 53 4.75 -9.01 14.37
CA PRO A 53 4.72 -7.91 15.34
C PRO A 53 5.82 -6.86 15.11
N LYS A 54 6.78 -7.14 14.23
CA LYS A 54 7.92 -6.27 13.94
C LYS A 54 7.82 -5.63 12.57
N PHE A 55 7.35 -6.38 11.57
CA PHE A 55 7.27 -5.93 10.20
C PHE A 55 5.82 -5.83 9.71
N PHE A 56 5.44 -4.66 9.24
CA PHE A 56 4.30 -4.56 8.34
C PHE A 56 4.68 -5.17 6.98
N SER A 57 5.76 -4.68 6.39
CA SER A 57 6.43 -5.30 5.25
C SER A 57 7.88 -4.79 5.13
N ASN A 58 8.82 -5.69 4.99
CA ASN A 58 10.24 -5.36 4.85
C ASN A 58 10.67 -5.07 3.40
N GLY A 59 9.69 -4.75 2.54
CA GLY A 59 9.93 -4.36 1.16
C GLY A 59 10.16 -5.54 0.22
N LEU A 60 10.96 -5.31 -0.82
CA LEU A 60 11.28 -6.29 -1.84
C LEU A 60 12.08 -7.47 -1.27
N ASP A 61 11.77 -8.67 -1.72
CA ASP A 61 12.56 -9.86 -1.44
C ASP A 61 13.84 -9.88 -2.29
N LEU A 62 14.89 -9.21 -1.76
CA LEU A 62 16.15 -9.06 -2.46
C LEU A 62 16.90 -10.39 -2.65
N ASP A 63 16.76 -11.35 -1.71
CA ASP A 63 17.36 -12.67 -1.85
C ASP A 63 16.71 -13.42 -3.02
N TRP A 64 15.39 -13.44 -3.08
CA TRP A 64 14.64 -14.00 -4.20
C TRP A 64 15.00 -13.33 -5.53
N MET A 65 15.17 -12.01 -5.55
CA MET A 65 15.49 -11.26 -6.77
C MET A 65 16.91 -11.54 -7.27
N GLN A 66 17.89 -11.66 -6.38
CA GLN A 66 19.32 -11.72 -6.72
C GLN A 66 19.88 -13.13 -6.80
N LYS A 67 19.20 -14.12 -6.21
CA LYS A 67 19.67 -15.52 -6.13
C LYS A 67 18.62 -16.47 -6.72
N PRO A 68 18.40 -16.43 -8.05
CA PRO A 68 17.38 -17.28 -8.69
C PRO A 68 17.63 -18.78 -8.50
N GLU A 69 18.86 -19.20 -8.33
CA GLU A 69 19.24 -20.59 -8.08
C GLU A 69 18.74 -21.13 -6.74
N ASP A 70 18.61 -20.27 -5.73
CA ASP A 70 18.11 -20.64 -4.41
C ASP A 70 16.56 -20.65 -4.35
N TYR A 71 15.89 -20.04 -5.34
CA TYR A 71 14.43 -19.85 -5.36
C TYR A 71 13.81 -20.19 -6.73
N PRO A 72 14.00 -21.41 -7.25
CA PRO A 72 13.59 -21.75 -8.63
C PRO A 72 12.07 -21.68 -8.85
N GLU A 73 11.26 -21.90 -7.80
CA GLU A 73 9.80 -21.96 -7.87
C GLU A 73 9.08 -20.68 -7.39
N SER A 74 9.82 -19.61 -7.17
CA SER A 74 9.26 -18.37 -6.56
C SER A 74 8.56 -17.43 -7.54
N GLY A 75 8.11 -17.93 -8.70
CA GLY A 75 7.40 -17.17 -9.72
C GLY A 75 8.31 -16.38 -10.67
N ASP A 76 7.69 -15.62 -11.58
CA ASP A 76 8.40 -14.89 -12.64
C ASP A 76 9.01 -13.60 -12.14
N ARG A 77 10.31 -13.49 -12.10
CA ARG A 77 11.02 -12.27 -11.70
C ARG A 77 10.87 -11.14 -12.70
N GLU A 78 10.81 -11.48 -13.98
CA GLU A 78 10.75 -10.51 -15.08
C GLU A 78 9.47 -9.66 -15.06
N VAL A 79 8.36 -10.25 -14.62
CA VAL A 79 7.06 -9.56 -14.54
C VAL A 79 6.77 -8.95 -13.19
N PHE A 80 7.61 -9.20 -12.19
CA PHE A 80 7.38 -8.73 -10.81
C PHE A 80 7.10 -7.24 -10.72
N GLY A 81 7.95 -6.42 -11.33
CA GLY A 81 7.84 -4.96 -11.26
C GLY A 81 6.51 -4.46 -11.79
N GLU A 82 6.07 -4.98 -12.95
CA GLU A 82 4.81 -4.64 -13.56
C GLU A 82 3.61 -5.09 -12.72
N GLU A 83 3.58 -6.37 -12.31
CA GLU A 83 2.49 -6.92 -11.51
C GLU A 83 2.38 -6.21 -10.13
N PHE A 84 3.52 -5.90 -9.50
CA PHE A 84 3.54 -5.16 -8.24
C PHE A 84 2.99 -3.73 -8.38
N MET A 85 3.47 -2.99 -9.38
CA MET A 85 3.01 -1.62 -9.65
C MET A 85 1.52 -1.60 -9.99
N TYR A 86 1.07 -2.55 -10.82
CA TYR A 86 -0.34 -2.70 -11.17
C TYR A 86 -1.21 -2.95 -9.93
N LEU A 87 -0.77 -3.84 -9.04
CA LEU A 87 -1.43 -4.11 -7.77
C LEU A 87 -1.58 -2.85 -6.92
N MET A 88 -0.52 -2.04 -6.79
CA MET A 88 -0.58 -0.76 -6.06
C MET A 88 -1.60 0.19 -6.68
N GLY A 89 -1.66 0.25 -8.01
CA GLY A 89 -2.65 1.04 -8.76
C GLY A 89 -4.09 0.57 -8.51
N ARG A 90 -4.33 -0.74 -8.40
CA ARG A 90 -5.65 -1.32 -8.04
C ARG A 90 -6.09 -0.90 -6.63
N ILE A 91 -5.18 -0.96 -5.65
CA ILE A 91 -5.50 -0.57 -4.26
C ILE A 91 -5.91 0.91 -4.18
N ILE A 92 -5.21 1.80 -4.91
CA ILE A 92 -5.52 3.24 -4.93
C ILE A 92 -6.94 3.48 -5.45
N THR A 93 -7.38 2.73 -6.46
CA THR A 93 -8.69 2.88 -7.10
C THR A 93 -9.70 1.82 -6.65
N LEU A 94 -9.42 1.09 -5.57
CA LEU A 94 -10.33 0.08 -5.04
C LEU A 94 -11.75 0.69 -4.82
N PRO A 95 -12.84 0.00 -5.23
CA PRO A 95 -14.20 0.55 -5.20
C PRO A 95 -14.81 0.65 -3.79
N ILE A 96 -13.98 0.53 -2.77
CA ILE A 96 -14.34 0.70 -1.36
C ILE A 96 -13.22 1.47 -0.62
N PRO A 97 -13.53 2.10 0.54
CA PRO A 97 -12.51 2.67 1.41
C PRO A 97 -11.48 1.63 1.86
N SER A 98 -10.23 2.04 1.94
CA SER A 98 -9.12 1.18 2.36
C SER A 98 -8.29 1.79 3.48
N ILE A 99 -8.02 1.00 4.51
CA ILE A 99 -7.27 1.39 5.70
C ILE A 99 -6.07 0.45 5.85
N CYS A 100 -4.89 1.04 5.98
CA CYS A 100 -3.65 0.33 6.26
C CYS A 100 -3.28 0.46 7.74
N VAL A 101 -3.05 -0.65 8.42
CA VAL A 101 -2.55 -0.71 9.79
C VAL A 101 -1.07 -1.03 9.77
N VAL A 102 -0.23 0.00 9.84
CA VAL A 102 1.24 -0.13 9.88
C VAL A 102 1.65 -0.47 11.30
N ASN A 103 1.60 -1.75 11.65
CA ASN A 103 1.89 -2.25 12.99
C ASN A 103 3.39 -2.49 13.27
N GLY A 104 4.26 -2.19 12.31
CA GLY A 104 5.70 -2.37 12.41
C GLY A 104 6.44 -1.62 11.31
N HIS A 105 7.63 -2.12 10.94
CA HIS A 105 8.42 -1.52 9.85
C HIS A 105 7.74 -1.68 8.49
N ALA A 106 7.76 -0.63 7.68
CA ALA A 106 7.35 -0.61 6.28
C ALA A 106 8.44 0.06 5.43
N PHE A 107 9.24 -0.74 4.74
CA PHE A 107 10.36 -0.30 3.91
C PHE A 107 10.05 -0.45 2.42
N GLY A 108 10.50 0.49 1.59
CA GLY A 108 10.39 0.44 0.13
C GLY A 108 8.99 0.05 -0.35
N ALA A 109 8.87 -1.11 -0.98
CA ALA A 109 7.59 -1.68 -1.44
C ALA A 109 6.52 -1.79 -0.32
N GLY A 110 6.92 -2.00 0.94
CA GLY A 110 6.02 -1.99 2.09
C GLY A 110 5.47 -0.59 2.38
N PHE A 111 6.27 0.46 2.19
CA PHE A 111 5.79 1.82 2.31
C PHE A 111 4.88 2.20 1.13
N MET A 112 5.18 1.74 -0.09
CA MET A 112 4.28 1.90 -1.24
C MET A 112 2.91 1.29 -0.96
N LEU A 113 2.87 0.05 -0.45
CA LEU A 113 1.62 -0.58 -0.05
C LEU A 113 0.83 0.30 0.93
N ALA A 114 1.49 0.82 1.96
CA ALA A 114 0.82 1.70 2.92
C ALA A 114 0.26 2.96 2.26
N LEU A 115 1.02 3.61 1.37
CA LEU A 115 0.59 4.81 0.64
C LEU A 115 -0.54 4.54 -0.35
N SER A 116 -0.65 3.32 -0.88
CA SER A 116 -1.73 2.96 -1.82
C SER A 116 -3.10 2.91 -1.16
N HIS A 117 -3.17 2.82 0.16
CA HIS A 117 -4.43 2.89 0.91
C HIS A 117 -4.93 4.34 1.10
N ASP A 118 -6.22 4.50 1.34
CA ASP A 118 -6.83 5.80 1.60
C ASP A 118 -6.37 6.37 2.94
N ILE A 119 -6.40 5.54 3.98
CA ILE A 119 -6.04 5.88 5.36
C ILE A 119 -4.89 5.00 5.83
N ARG A 120 -3.94 5.59 6.53
CA ARG A 120 -2.84 4.90 7.22
C ARG A 120 -2.93 5.17 8.71
N LEU A 121 -2.93 4.10 9.48
CA LEU A 121 -2.79 4.13 10.93
C LEU A 121 -1.46 3.50 11.28
N MET A 122 -0.67 4.11 12.13
CA MET A 122 0.67 3.61 12.44
C MET A 122 0.88 3.44 13.94
N ARG A 123 1.60 2.38 14.27
CA ARG A 123 2.06 2.12 15.62
C ARG A 123 3.02 3.22 16.09
N GLU A 124 2.79 3.76 17.29
CA GLU A 124 3.57 4.91 17.80
C GLU A 124 4.89 4.53 18.47
N ASP A 125 4.92 3.36 19.14
CA ASP A 125 6.05 2.91 19.95
C ASP A 125 7.13 2.14 19.17
N ARG A 126 6.82 1.70 17.92
CA ARG A 126 7.74 0.87 17.13
C ARG A 126 7.46 0.96 15.63
N GLY A 127 8.52 0.83 14.86
CA GLY A 127 8.47 0.76 13.40
C GLY A 127 8.85 2.07 12.73
N PHE A 128 9.13 1.97 11.43
CA PHE A 128 9.46 3.10 10.58
C PHE A 128 8.75 2.96 9.24
N LEU A 129 8.25 4.05 8.70
CA LEU A 129 8.02 4.21 7.27
C LEU A 129 9.31 4.75 6.65
N CYS A 130 9.82 4.11 5.61
CA CYS A 130 11.07 4.53 4.97
C CYS A 130 11.13 4.13 3.49
N ALA A 131 11.30 5.10 2.61
CA ALA A 131 11.72 4.87 1.23
C ALA A 131 13.26 4.79 1.25
N ASN A 132 13.80 3.58 1.36
CA ASN A 132 15.23 3.36 1.57
C ASN A 132 16.02 3.08 0.29
N GLU A 133 15.43 3.30 -0.89
CA GLU A 133 16.00 3.05 -2.20
C GLU A 133 17.33 3.77 -2.37
N MET A 134 17.41 5.06 -1.99
CA MET A 134 18.65 5.86 -2.08
C MET A 134 19.78 5.30 -1.20
N GLN A 135 19.45 4.73 -0.03
CA GLN A 135 20.43 4.08 0.83
C GLN A 135 20.97 2.77 0.23
N LEU A 136 20.15 2.10 -0.58
CA LEU A 136 20.50 0.86 -1.27
C LEU A 136 21.13 1.09 -2.65
N GLY A 137 21.24 2.34 -3.09
CA GLY A 137 21.74 2.69 -4.41
C GLY A 137 20.76 2.47 -5.56
N PHE A 138 19.46 2.38 -5.26
CA PHE A 138 18.42 2.23 -6.26
C PHE A 138 17.77 3.56 -6.61
N LYS A 139 17.38 3.71 -7.87
CA LYS A 139 16.56 4.82 -8.34
C LYS A 139 15.09 4.49 -8.07
N ILE A 140 14.33 5.45 -7.54
CA ILE A 140 12.89 5.32 -7.40
C ILE A 140 12.24 5.58 -8.78
N PRO A 141 11.45 4.63 -9.32
CA PRO A 141 10.76 4.79 -10.60
C PRO A 141 9.73 5.93 -10.60
N ARG A 142 9.43 6.49 -11.77
CA ARG A 142 8.45 7.59 -11.89
C ARG A 142 7.06 7.26 -11.36
N PRO A 143 6.47 6.09 -11.62
CA PRO A 143 5.17 5.73 -11.06
C PRO A 143 5.15 5.73 -9.52
N GLU A 144 6.22 5.24 -8.91
CA GLU A 144 6.41 5.26 -7.46
C GLU A 144 6.56 6.69 -6.93
N LEU A 145 7.38 7.53 -7.58
CA LEU A 145 7.50 8.95 -7.23
C LEU A 145 6.15 9.68 -7.34
N ALA A 146 5.32 9.35 -8.33
CA ALA A 146 3.99 9.92 -8.48
C ALA A 146 3.09 9.55 -7.29
N LEU A 147 3.12 8.29 -6.84
CA LEU A 147 2.43 7.84 -5.65
C LEU A 147 2.89 8.63 -4.40
N PHE A 148 4.20 8.67 -4.16
CA PHE A 148 4.79 9.40 -3.02
C PHE A 148 4.41 10.88 -3.06
N ARG A 149 4.55 11.53 -4.22
CA ARG A 149 4.22 12.93 -4.40
C ARG A 149 2.76 13.25 -4.13
N HIS A 150 1.87 12.33 -4.46
CA HIS A 150 0.44 12.50 -4.29
C HIS A 150 -0.03 12.24 -2.84
N LYS A 151 0.61 11.31 -2.14
CA LYS A 151 0.18 10.83 -0.82
C LYS A 151 0.95 11.44 0.36
N ILE A 152 2.13 12.02 0.10
CA ILE A 152 2.97 12.62 1.14
C ILE A 152 2.88 14.15 1.04
N PRO A 153 2.69 14.87 2.15
CA PRO A 153 2.71 16.33 2.16
C PRO A 153 3.98 16.90 1.53
N ALA A 154 3.83 17.98 0.77
CA ALA A 154 4.91 18.54 -0.05
C ALA A 154 6.21 18.86 0.72
N ASN A 155 6.08 19.32 1.96
CA ASN A 155 7.21 19.64 2.85
C ASN A 155 7.98 18.41 3.34
N SER A 156 7.35 17.22 3.32
CA SER A 156 7.97 15.97 3.76
C SER A 156 8.45 15.09 2.61
N PHE A 157 8.05 15.43 1.38
CA PHE A 157 8.31 14.61 0.20
C PHE A 157 9.82 14.45 -0.08
N PHE A 158 10.58 15.56 -0.09
CA PHE A 158 12.02 15.52 -0.35
C PHE A 158 12.78 14.70 0.72
N GLU A 159 12.46 14.91 2.00
CA GLU A 159 13.09 14.14 3.09
C GLU A 159 12.80 12.63 2.95
N THR A 160 11.59 12.30 2.51
CA THR A 160 11.17 10.90 2.32
C THR A 160 11.93 10.23 1.19
N VAL A 161 11.87 10.81 -0.02
CA VAL A 161 12.36 10.13 -1.24
C VAL A 161 13.84 10.33 -1.48
N GLN A 162 14.39 11.51 -1.14
CA GLN A 162 15.79 11.83 -1.43
C GLN A 162 16.73 11.58 -0.24
N LEU A 163 16.24 11.79 0.99
CA LEU A 163 17.05 11.60 2.18
C LEU A 163 16.77 10.26 2.90
N SER A 164 15.87 9.44 2.38
CA SER A 164 15.47 8.16 2.96
C SER A 164 15.19 8.26 4.47
N LYS A 165 14.49 9.33 4.86
CA LYS A 165 14.16 9.57 6.26
C LYS A 165 13.32 8.45 6.83
N ARG A 166 13.69 7.97 8.01
CA ARG A 166 12.93 7.00 8.78
C ARG A 166 11.88 7.74 9.63
N TRP A 167 10.61 7.60 9.25
CA TRP A 167 9.50 8.21 9.95
C TRP A 167 9.00 7.27 11.04
N THR A 168 9.11 7.65 12.30
CA THR A 168 8.41 6.99 13.42
C THR A 168 6.93 7.28 13.36
N GLY A 169 6.08 6.53 14.09
CA GLY A 169 4.64 6.80 14.15
C GLY A 169 4.31 8.23 14.56
N GLU A 170 5.00 8.76 15.58
CA GLU A 170 4.87 10.14 16.03
C GLU A 170 5.24 11.16 14.93
N ALA A 171 6.41 10.98 14.32
CA ALA A 171 6.90 11.90 13.28
C ALA A 171 6.04 11.84 12.02
N ALA A 172 5.60 10.65 11.62
CA ALA A 172 4.73 10.45 10.46
C ALA A 172 3.34 11.07 10.68
N PHE A 173 2.79 10.97 11.89
CA PHE A 173 1.54 11.61 12.23
C PHE A 173 1.66 13.13 12.26
N ALA A 174 2.68 13.67 12.93
CA ALA A 174 2.94 15.11 12.95
C ALA A 174 3.18 15.71 11.56
N ALA A 175 3.80 14.93 10.66
CA ALA A 175 4.04 15.31 9.26
C ALA A 175 2.83 15.11 8.33
N GLY A 176 1.72 14.53 8.80
CA GLY A 176 0.53 14.23 7.99
C GLY A 176 0.69 13.06 7.02
N ILE A 177 1.75 12.27 7.16
CA ILE A 177 2.01 11.07 6.33
C ILE A 177 1.02 9.96 6.70
N VAL A 178 0.69 9.83 7.99
CA VAL A 178 -0.35 8.93 8.49
C VAL A 178 -1.49 9.72 9.15
N GLN A 179 -2.71 9.18 9.13
CA GLN A 179 -3.92 9.85 9.58
C GLN A 179 -4.34 9.47 11.00
N GLY A 180 -3.58 8.58 11.63
CA GLY A 180 -3.79 8.20 13.02
C GLY A 180 -2.62 7.36 13.53
N LYS A 181 -2.54 7.28 14.85
CA LYS A 181 -1.53 6.49 15.55
C LYS A 181 -2.13 5.88 16.82
N GLY A 182 -1.45 4.90 17.38
CA GLY A 182 -1.84 4.25 18.63
C GLY A 182 -0.87 3.13 19.00
N SER A 183 -1.12 2.49 20.13
CA SER A 183 -0.39 1.30 20.55
C SER A 183 -0.70 0.10 19.64
N PHE A 184 0.09 -0.95 19.73
CA PHE A 184 -0.13 -2.19 18.99
C PHE A 184 -1.52 -2.79 19.25
N GLU A 185 -2.00 -2.73 20.49
CA GLU A 185 -3.30 -3.27 20.93
C GLU A 185 -4.49 -2.38 20.53
N GLU A 186 -4.27 -1.07 20.38
CA GLU A 186 -5.32 -0.11 20.05
C GLU A 186 -5.55 -0.01 18.54
N LEU A 187 -4.50 -0.09 17.74
CA LEU A 187 -4.58 0.12 16.29
C LEU A 187 -5.65 -0.74 15.59
N PRO A 188 -5.79 -2.06 15.87
CA PRO A 188 -6.83 -2.86 15.23
C PRO A 188 -8.24 -2.36 15.54
N LYS A 189 -8.49 -1.91 16.79
CA LYS A 189 -9.79 -1.39 17.21
C LYS A 189 -10.10 -0.05 16.53
N ILE A 190 -9.10 0.83 16.44
CA ILE A 190 -9.21 2.13 15.75
C ILE A 190 -9.50 1.88 14.25
N ALA A 191 -8.80 0.92 13.63
CA ALA A 191 -8.99 0.60 12.22
C ALA A 191 -10.39 0.06 11.92
N ILE A 192 -10.88 -0.87 12.73
CA ILE A 192 -12.23 -1.46 12.58
C ILE A 192 -13.28 -0.36 12.72
N LYS A 193 -13.24 0.43 13.79
CA LYS A 193 -14.18 1.53 14.00
C LYS A 193 -14.19 2.49 12.80
N LYS A 194 -13.00 2.87 12.31
CA LYS A 194 -12.88 3.75 11.14
C LYS A 194 -13.42 3.08 9.88
N ALA A 195 -13.21 1.77 9.69
CA ALA A 195 -13.76 1.02 8.58
C ALA A 195 -15.30 0.97 8.60
N GLU A 196 -15.89 0.74 9.78
CA GLU A 196 -17.33 0.77 9.98
C GLU A 196 -17.94 2.15 9.64
N GLU A 197 -17.27 3.24 10.05
CA GLU A 197 -17.67 4.61 9.72
C GLU A 197 -17.58 4.91 8.23
N MET A 198 -16.61 4.31 7.53
CA MET A 198 -16.34 4.59 6.11
C MET A 198 -17.08 3.65 5.15
N ALA A 199 -17.39 2.42 5.54
CA ALA A 199 -18.01 1.43 4.66
C ALA A 199 -19.30 1.94 3.97
N PRO A 200 -20.20 2.71 4.63
CA PRO A 200 -21.38 3.27 3.97
C PRO A 200 -21.09 4.23 2.81
N LEU A 201 -19.89 4.83 2.75
CA LEU A 201 -19.49 5.72 1.65
C LEU A 201 -19.42 4.98 0.31
N ALA A 202 -19.17 3.68 0.34
CA ALA A 202 -19.16 2.81 -0.83
C ALA A 202 -20.49 2.05 -1.03
N LYS A 203 -21.64 2.64 -0.62
CA LYS A 203 -22.96 2.08 -0.87
C LYS A 203 -23.19 1.83 -2.37
N ASP A 204 -22.71 2.73 -3.20
CA ASP A 204 -22.59 2.56 -4.64
C ASP A 204 -21.09 2.49 -5.01
N ARG A 205 -20.59 1.27 -5.18
CA ARG A 205 -19.17 1.02 -5.49
C ARG A 205 -18.74 1.63 -6.83
N LYS A 206 -19.65 1.71 -7.81
CA LYS A 206 -19.35 2.28 -9.13
C LYS A 206 -19.09 3.78 -9.01
N HIS A 207 -19.93 4.51 -8.27
CA HIS A 207 -19.70 5.93 -8.01
C HIS A 207 -18.47 6.17 -7.16
N TYR A 208 -18.22 5.33 -6.16
CA TYR A 208 -17.02 5.43 -5.33
C TYR A 208 -15.73 5.21 -6.14
N ALA A 209 -15.71 4.19 -7.00
CA ALA A 209 -14.59 3.93 -7.92
C ALA A 209 -14.39 5.07 -8.92
N ALA A 210 -15.47 5.55 -9.54
CA ALA A 210 -15.40 6.68 -10.48
C ALA A 210 -14.81 7.93 -9.82
N GLN A 211 -15.17 8.22 -8.56
CA GLN A 211 -14.58 9.33 -7.81
C GLN A 211 -13.08 9.12 -7.59
N LYS A 212 -12.63 7.91 -7.25
CA LYS A 212 -11.21 7.60 -7.10
C LYS A 212 -10.44 7.71 -8.43
N GLU A 213 -11.04 7.26 -9.54
CA GLU A 213 -10.44 7.45 -10.87
C GLU A 213 -10.31 8.94 -11.23
N MET A 214 -11.25 9.78 -10.85
CA MET A 214 -11.13 11.24 -11.02
C MET A 214 -10.03 11.86 -10.15
N LEU A 215 -9.69 11.25 -9.03
CA LEU A 215 -8.62 11.73 -8.14
C LEU A 215 -7.25 11.20 -8.57
N TYR A 216 -7.16 9.97 -9.05
CA TYR A 216 -5.91 9.23 -9.16
C TYR A 216 -5.64 8.64 -10.56
N GLY A 217 -6.63 8.56 -11.43
CA GLY A 217 -6.57 7.90 -12.73
C GLY A 217 -5.94 8.75 -13.84
N GLU A 218 -6.17 8.35 -15.08
CA GLU A 218 -5.57 8.95 -16.28
C GLU A 218 -5.86 10.45 -16.42
N ASN A 219 -7.13 10.81 -16.26
CA ASN A 219 -7.61 12.18 -16.39
C ASN A 219 -7.96 12.76 -15.03
N ALA A 220 -7.06 12.61 -14.05
CA ALA A 220 -7.31 13.06 -12.70
C ALA A 220 -7.62 14.55 -12.65
N ALA A 221 -8.76 14.91 -12.06
CA ALA A 221 -9.29 16.28 -12.05
C ALA A 221 -8.36 17.30 -11.37
N ILE A 222 -7.51 16.82 -10.47
CA ILE A 222 -6.59 17.64 -9.66
C ILE A 222 -5.12 17.50 -10.08
N ASN A 223 -4.82 16.70 -11.10
CA ASN A 223 -3.48 16.52 -11.63
C ASN A 223 -3.41 17.04 -13.06
N LEU A 224 -2.25 17.52 -13.48
CA LEU A 224 -2.07 18.14 -14.82
C LEU A 224 -2.17 17.12 -15.94
N ASN A 225 -1.57 15.94 -15.77
CA ASN A 225 -1.63 14.83 -16.72
C ASN A 225 -1.95 13.57 -15.91
N HIS A 226 -1.40 12.46 -16.21
CA HIS A 226 -1.69 11.18 -15.57
C HIS A 226 -1.61 11.21 -14.05
N GLY A 227 -2.62 10.70 -13.39
CA GLY A 227 -2.61 10.49 -11.93
C GLY A 227 -1.78 9.25 -11.53
N PRO A 228 -1.46 9.10 -10.23
CA PRO A 228 -0.57 8.04 -9.75
C PRO A 228 -1.09 6.62 -10.04
N ALA A 229 -2.39 6.38 -9.97
CA ALA A 229 -2.95 5.08 -10.30
C ALA A 229 -2.77 4.71 -11.77
N HIS A 230 -2.95 5.67 -12.69
CA HIS A 230 -2.69 5.45 -14.11
C HIS A 230 -1.22 5.12 -14.36
N MET A 231 -0.30 5.90 -13.80
CA MET A 231 1.14 5.66 -13.95
C MET A 231 1.58 4.32 -13.37
N LEU A 232 0.99 3.89 -12.25
CA LEU A 232 1.29 2.59 -11.63
C LEU A 232 0.76 1.42 -12.46
N LYS A 233 -0.49 1.51 -12.95
CA LYS A 233 -1.11 0.48 -13.79
C LYS A 233 -0.43 0.32 -15.16
N ASN A 234 0.21 1.37 -15.66
CA ASN A 234 0.90 1.42 -16.95
C ASN A 234 2.40 1.72 -16.77
N SER A 235 3.03 1.15 -15.74
CA SER A 235 4.37 1.53 -15.29
C SER A 235 5.43 1.47 -16.39
N LYS A 236 5.35 0.50 -17.31
CA LYS A 236 6.27 0.37 -18.45
C LYS A 236 6.28 1.58 -19.39
N GLU A 237 5.17 2.31 -19.50
CA GLU A 237 5.09 3.51 -20.35
C GLU A 237 5.84 4.70 -19.73
N PHE A 238 6.10 4.65 -18.42
CA PHE A 238 6.69 5.74 -17.64
C PHE A 238 8.10 5.43 -17.13
N GLU A 239 8.61 4.23 -17.38
CA GLU A 239 9.98 3.86 -17.06
C GLU A 239 10.95 4.54 -18.06
N VAL A 240 11.87 5.34 -17.51
CA VAL A 240 12.99 5.94 -18.24
C VAL A 240 14.29 5.65 -17.55
#